data_d466cf6c1f658468af4fc5c6857ee9bc
#
_entry.id   d466cf6c1f658468af4fc5c6857ee9bc
#
_cell.length_a   1.000
_cell.length_b   1.000
_cell.length_c   1.000
_cell.angle_alpha   90.00
_cell.angle_beta   90.00
_cell.angle_gamma   90.00
#
_symmetry.space_group_name_H-M   'P 1'
#
loop_
_entity.id
_entity.type
_entity.pdbx_description
1 polymer ?
#
loop_
_entity_poly.entity_id
_entity_poly.type
_entity_poly.pdbx_seq_one_letter_code
_entity_poly.pdbx_strand_id
1 'polypeptide(L)'
;MLYILIAIVVFGILIALHEFGHFLTAKLLGVRVNEFAIGMGPRLWSTEKGETQYSLRAIPIGGFCAMEGEDEASDDPGSFYNKPGWKKFLILVAGSAMNFLTGLVILFLLSIPATGYQLPKVSGYLEGYGVEDCGLLPGDRFLKIDGHGVWTYGDAKFLLDRAGDTVDFVVERDGARVVLEDLSLPFQTRETDQGITRLRGLQMGSVVLPATVPTRLTMTALQAADMVRMVGFSLGDLFRGAVGLQDMSGVIGIMDVMGQAGEEGAQAAAQSGGSPFLGAIMSILNLSAFIAVNLAVMNLLPIPALDGGRIFFLLVNWLFTLVTHRRLDPKYEGYIHMAGFLFLLLLMVVVAFNDVVRIFT
;
A
#
# COMPACT_ATOMS: atom_id res chain seq x y z
N MET A 1 -4.83 20.59 -11.13
CA MET A 1 -3.76 20.40 -12.15
C MET A 1 -2.37 20.25 -11.53
N LEU A 2 -1.87 21.20 -10.72
CA LEU A 2 -0.53 21.08 -10.11
C LEU A 2 -0.36 19.83 -9.26
N TYR A 3 -1.33 19.50 -8.41
CA TYR A 3 -1.25 18.34 -7.50
C TYR A 3 -1.29 17.00 -8.24
N ILE A 4 -1.99 16.93 -9.38
CA ILE A 4 -1.97 15.75 -10.25
C ILE A 4 -0.57 15.56 -10.86
N LEU A 5 0.10 16.63 -11.29
CA LEU A 5 1.48 16.53 -11.79
C LEU A 5 2.44 16.06 -10.70
N ILE A 6 2.27 16.57 -9.47
CA ILE A 6 3.05 16.11 -8.31
C ILE A 6 2.77 14.63 -8.05
N ALA A 7 1.51 14.20 -8.10
CA ALA A 7 1.12 12.81 -7.91
C ALA A 7 1.78 11.88 -8.95
N ILE A 8 1.79 12.27 -10.23
CA ILE A 8 2.45 11.52 -11.31
C ILE A 8 3.95 11.35 -11.02
N VAL A 9 4.62 12.43 -10.62
CA VAL A 9 6.05 12.39 -10.31
C VAL A 9 6.32 11.49 -9.12
N VAL A 10 5.55 11.64 -8.04
CA VAL A 10 5.71 10.83 -6.82
C VAL A 10 5.46 9.35 -7.12
N PHE A 11 4.40 9.02 -7.87
CA PHE A 11 4.10 7.65 -8.29
C PHE A 11 5.23 7.05 -9.15
N GLY A 12 5.76 7.84 -10.10
CA GLY A 12 6.94 7.44 -10.89
C GLY A 12 8.17 7.16 -10.03
N ILE A 13 8.40 7.95 -8.98
CA ILE A 13 9.49 7.73 -8.00
C ILE A 13 9.28 6.42 -7.24
N LEU A 14 8.05 6.10 -6.80
CA LEU A 14 7.77 4.85 -6.08
C LEU A 14 8.11 3.63 -6.94
N ILE A 15 7.76 3.66 -8.23
CA ILE A 15 8.10 2.57 -9.15
C ILE A 15 9.61 2.52 -9.39
N ALA A 16 10.26 3.67 -9.61
CA ALA A 16 11.71 3.71 -9.81
C ALA A 16 12.48 3.18 -8.59
N LEU A 17 12.00 3.43 -7.37
CA LEU A 17 12.58 2.89 -6.14
C LEU A 17 12.38 1.37 -6.01
N HIS A 18 11.24 0.85 -6.47
CA HIS A 18 11.01 -0.59 -6.57
C HIS A 18 12.08 -1.24 -7.47
N GLU A 19 12.22 -0.75 -8.70
CA GLU A 19 13.21 -1.24 -9.66
C GLU A 19 14.65 -1.08 -9.15
N PHE A 20 14.89 0.00 -8.41
CA PHE A 20 16.20 0.24 -7.77
C PHE A 20 16.52 -0.82 -6.69
N GLY A 21 15.51 -1.35 -6.02
CA GLY A 21 15.66 -2.49 -5.09
C GLY A 21 16.23 -3.72 -5.79
N HIS A 22 15.65 -4.10 -6.94
CA HIS A 22 16.15 -5.20 -7.78
C HIS A 22 17.55 -4.92 -8.29
N PHE A 23 17.77 -3.74 -8.85
CA PHE A 23 19.05 -3.30 -9.39
C PHE A 23 20.17 -3.40 -8.35
N LEU A 24 19.98 -2.79 -7.19
CA LEU A 24 20.98 -2.76 -6.12
C LEU A 24 21.35 -4.17 -5.66
N THR A 25 20.33 -4.99 -5.42
CA THR A 25 20.53 -6.36 -4.91
C THR A 25 21.13 -7.26 -5.98
N ALA A 26 20.73 -7.13 -7.25
CA ALA A 26 21.33 -7.85 -8.37
C ALA A 26 22.83 -7.56 -8.49
N LYS A 27 23.21 -6.28 -8.44
CA LYS A 27 24.62 -5.86 -8.47
C LYS A 27 25.42 -6.40 -7.29
N LEU A 28 24.88 -6.31 -6.06
CA LEU A 28 25.54 -6.81 -4.85
C LEU A 28 25.73 -8.34 -4.88
N LEU A 29 24.83 -9.08 -5.53
CA LEU A 29 24.88 -10.54 -5.61
C LEU A 29 25.59 -11.05 -6.88
N GLY A 30 26.15 -10.13 -7.69
CA GLY A 30 26.93 -10.42 -8.87
C GLY A 30 26.10 -10.91 -10.05
N VAL A 31 24.87 -10.36 -10.19
CA VAL A 31 24.04 -10.50 -11.40
C VAL A 31 24.31 -9.32 -12.31
N ARG A 32 24.52 -9.60 -13.59
CA ARG A 32 24.68 -8.58 -14.61
C ARG A 32 23.35 -7.90 -14.88
N VAL A 33 23.34 -6.58 -14.82
CA VAL A 33 22.20 -5.75 -15.21
C VAL A 33 22.50 -5.08 -16.53
N ASN A 34 21.75 -5.41 -17.56
CA ASN A 34 21.91 -4.91 -18.91
C ASN A 34 21.38 -3.48 -19.04
N GLU A 35 20.17 -3.20 -18.51
CA GLU A 35 19.59 -1.86 -18.51
C GLU A 35 18.84 -1.59 -17.22
N PHE A 36 19.02 -0.37 -16.68
CA PHE A 36 18.21 0.21 -15.64
C PHE A 36 17.49 1.44 -16.20
N ALA A 37 16.18 1.38 -16.32
CA ALA A 37 15.37 2.40 -16.96
C ALA A 37 14.40 3.06 -15.98
N ILE A 38 14.35 4.40 -15.99
CA ILE A 38 13.32 5.18 -15.36
C ILE A 38 12.31 5.61 -16.42
N GLY A 39 11.04 5.28 -16.21
CA GLY A 39 9.97 5.50 -17.18
C GLY A 39 9.87 4.38 -18.23
N MET A 40 8.91 4.53 -19.12
CA MET A 40 8.59 3.61 -20.21
C MET A 40 8.56 4.33 -21.57
N GLY A 41 8.45 3.55 -22.65
CA GLY A 41 8.34 4.08 -24.03
C GLY A 41 9.68 4.44 -24.65
N PRO A 42 9.70 5.39 -25.63
CA PRO A 42 10.91 5.78 -26.34
C PRO A 42 11.97 6.34 -25.40
N ARG A 43 13.23 6.02 -25.68
CA ARG A 43 14.39 6.48 -24.92
C ARG A 43 14.68 7.95 -25.23
N LEU A 44 14.64 8.80 -24.19
CA LEU A 44 15.00 10.23 -24.31
C LEU A 44 16.49 10.46 -24.10
N TRP A 45 17.08 9.74 -23.13
CA TRP A 45 18.49 9.86 -22.79
C TRP A 45 19.01 8.50 -22.30
N SER A 46 20.27 8.21 -22.58
CA SER A 46 20.95 7.05 -22.03
C SER A 46 22.44 7.26 -21.89
N THR A 47 23.03 6.57 -20.93
CA THR A 47 24.46 6.50 -20.72
C THR A 47 24.86 5.08 -20.33
N GLU A 48 26.04 4.65 -20.75
CA GLU A 48 26.60 3.37 -20.34
C GLU A 48 27.65 3.59 -19.25
N LYS A 49 27.55 2.83 -18.17
CA LYS A 49 28.55 2.84 -17.11
C LYS A 49 28.87 1.40 -16.70
N GLY A 50 30.07 0.95 -17.06
CA GLY A 50 30.46 -0.45 -16.93
C GLY A 50 29.63 -1.33 -17.86
N GLU A 51 28.97 -2.33 -17.32
CA GLU A 51 28.14 -3.29 -18.06
C GLU A 51 26.64 -2.91 -18.11
N THR A 52 26.26 -1.77 -17.52
CA THR A 52 24.87 -1.37 -17.39
C THR A 52 24.58 -0.11 -18.18
N GLN A 53 23.53 -0.15 -18.98
CA GLN A 53 22.93 1.02 -19.61
C GLN A 53 21.92 1.65 -18.67
N TYR A 54 22.08 2.93 -18.38
CA TYR A 54 21.11 3.75 -17.62
C TYR A 54 20.30 4.56 -18.62
N SER A 55 18.98 4.52 -18.54
CA SER A 55 18.13 5.23 -19.49
C SER A 55 16.99 5.99 -18.80
N LEU A 56 16.64 7.14 -19.39
CA LEU A 56 15.44 7.90 -19.08
C LEU A 56 14.50 7.83 -20.28
N ARG A 57 13.23 7.48 -20.04
CA ARG A 57 12.26 7.25 -21.08
C ARG A 57 11.12 8.27 -21.05
N ALA A 58 10.38 8.39 -22.14
CA ALA A 58 9.44 9.50 -22.37
C ALA A 58 8.20 9.48 -21.47
N ILE A 59 7.72 8.32 -21.06
CA ILE A 59 6.55 8.19 -20.19
C ILE A 59 7.04 8.09 -18.75
N PRO A 60 6.77 9.09 -17.88
CA PRO A 60 7.30 9.13 -16.51
C PRO A 60 6.58 8.17 -15.55
N ILE A 61 5.99 7.12 -16.07
CA ILE A 61 5.28 6.07 -15.33
C ILE A 61 5.95 4.75 -15.63
N GLY A 62 6.31 4.01 -14.57
CA GLY A 62 7.00 2.74 -14.74
C GLY A 62 8.52 2.87 -14.69
N GLY A 63 9.16 1.78 -14.99
CA GLY A 63 10.60 1.56 -15.03
C GLY A 63 10.86 0.08 -15.22
N PHE A 64 12.11 -0.30 -15.37
CA PHE A 64 12.49 -1.70 -15.36
C PHE A 64 13.99 -1.86 -15.07
N CYS A 65 14.32 -3.02 -14.52
CA CYS A 65 15.67 -3.48 -14.30
C CYS A 65 15.88 -4.76 -15.11
N ALA A 66 16.44 -4.66 -16.33
CA ALA A 66 16.69 -5.80 -17.19
C ALA A 66 17.94 -6.55 -16.73
N MET A 67 17.78 -7.73 -16.17
CA MET A 67 18.88 -8.60 -15.75
C MET A 67 19.21 -9.64 -16.82
N GLU A 68 20.50 -9.95 -16.96
CA GLU A 68 20.94 -11.00 -17.87
C GLU A 68 20.38 -12.36 -17.43
N GLY A 69 19.74 -13.06 -18.36
CA GLY A 69 19.18 -14.40 -18.10
C GLY A 69 18.01 -14.41 -17.13
N GLU A 70 17.22 -13.37 -17.09
CA GLU A 70 16.02 -13.28 -16.27
C GLU A 70 14.85 -14.07 -16.87
N ASP A 71 14.59 -13.88 -18.15
CA ASP A 71 13.48 -14.49 -18.89
C ASP A 71 13.92 -15.69 -19.74
N GLU A 72 15.20 -15.78 -20.07
CA GLU A 72 15.76 -16.85 -20.90
C GLU A 72 17.04 -17.43 -20.28
N ALA A 73 17.36 -18.67 -20.63
CA ALA A 73 18.62 -19.27 -20.22
C ALA A 73 19.79 -18.56 -20.91
N SER A 74 20.82 -18.23 -20.14
CA SER A 74 22.05 -17.59 -20.64
C SER A 74 23.27 -18.28 -20.04
N ASP A 75 24.32 -18.42 -20.85
CA ASP A 75 25.60 -19.01 -20.43
C ASP A 75 26.52 -18.00 -19.73
N ASP A 76 26.11 -16.73 -19.63
CA ASP A 76 26.88 -15.71 -18.92
C ASP A 76 27.02 -16.06 -17.44
N PRO A 77 28.23 -16.09 -16.87
CA PRO A 77 28.43 -16.33 -15.42
C PRO A 77 27.70 -15.32 -14.52
N GLY A 78 27.44 -14.10 -15.02
CA GLY A 78 26.65 -13.06 -14.37
C GLY A 78 25.14 -13.24 -14.54
N SER A 79 24.68 -14.26 -15.26
CA SER A 79 23.26 -14.50 -15.51
C SER A 79 22.48 -14.78 -14.24
N PHE A 80 21.29 -14.17 -14.10
CA PHE A 80 20.32 -14.48 -13.06
C PHE A 80 19.93 -15.97 -13.07
N TYR A 81 19.78 -16.54 -14.28
CA TYR A 81 19.43 -17.96 -14.44
C TYR A 81 20.41 -18.90 -13.71
N ASN A 82 21.71 -18.59 -13.74
CA ASN A 82 22.77 -19.43 -13.17
C ASN A 82 22.98 -19.24 -11.66
N LYS A 83 22.31 -18.24 -11.02
CA LYS A 83 22.46 -18.00 -9.59
C LYS A 83 21.70 -19.03 -8.74
N PRO A 84 22.20 -19.33 -7.52
CA PRO A 84 21.49 -20.19 -6.58
C PRO A 84 20.15 -19.55 -6.15
N GLY A 85 19.17 -20.41 -5.81
CA GLY A 85 17.80 -19.98 -5.52
C GLY A 85 17.67 -18.89 -4.46
N TRP A 86 18.50 -18.92 -3.39
CA TRP A 86 18.47 -17.89 -2.36
C TRP A 86 18.88 -16.50 -2.86
N LYS A 87 19.81 -16.41 -3.83
CA LYS A 87 20.16 -15.12 -4.46
C LYS A 87 19.02 -14.60 -5.31
N LYS A 88 18.40 -15.49 -6.11
CA LYS A 88 17.21 -15.15 -6.90
C LYS A 88 16.09 -14.63 -5.99
N PHE A 89 15.81 -15.34 -4.89
CA PHE A 89 14.82 -14.94 -3.90
C PHE A 89 15.09 -13.55 -3.33
N LEU A 90 16.33 -13.27 -2.89
CA LEU A 90 16.69 -11.96 -2.36
C LEU A 90 16.53 -10.83 -3.38
N ILE A 91 16.90 -11.08 -4.65
CA ILE A 91 16.74 -10.09 -5.71
C ILE A 91 15.25 -9.81 -5.96
N LEU A 92 14.42 -10.85 -6.06
CA LEU A 92 12.98 -10.70 -6.31
C LEU A 92 12.24 -10.02 -5.15
N VAL A 93 12.60 -10.31 -3.90
CA VAL A 93 11.99 -9.64 -2.73
C VAL A 93 12.45 -8.18 -2.60
N ALA A 94 13.62 -7.82 -3.14
CA ALA A 94 14.25 -6.53 -2.91
C ALA A 94 13.43 -5.34 -3.44
N GLY A 95 12.71 -5.49 -4.56
CA GLY A 95 11.81 -4.47 -5.07
C GLY A 95 10.68 -4.17 -4.09
N SER A 96 9.98 -5.21 -3.63
CA SER A 96 8.92 -5.09 -2.63
C SER A 96 9.45 -4.57 -1.29
N ALA A 97 10.63 -5.02 -0.84
CA ALA A 97 11.27 -4.53 0.38
C ALA A 97 11.62 -3.04 0.28
N MET A 98 12.07 -2.57 -0.88
CA MET A 98 12.36 -1.15 -1.13
C MET A 98 11.09 -0.31 -1.06
N ASN A 99 9.98 -0.77 -1.63
CA ASN A 99 8.69 -0.08 -1.53
C ASN A 99 8.20 -0.01 -0.08
N PHE A 100 8.29 -1.11 0.68
CA PHE A 100 7.92 -1.13 2.09
C PHE A 100 8.79 -0.16 2.92
N LEU A 101 10.10 -0.18 2.70
CA LEU A 101 11.03 0.75 3.34
C LEU A 101 10.71 2.22 2.97
N THR A 102 10.38 2.49 1.72
CA THR A 102 9.97 3.82 1.26
C THR A 102 8.71 4.27 2.00
N GLY A 103 7.70 3.42 2.13
CA GLY A 103 6.50 3.70 2.93
C GLY A 103 6.82 4.03 4.38
N LEU A 104 7.70 3.24 5.03
CA LEU A 104 8.16 3.50 6.39
C LEU A 104 8.89 4.86 6.50
N VAL A 105 9.78 5.18 5.57
CA VAL A 105 10.51 6.46 5.57
C VAL A 105 9.55 7.62 5.43
N ILE A 106 8.58 7.55 4.50
CA ILE A 106 7.57 8.60 4.31
C ILE A 106 6.74 8.77 5.60
N LEU A 107 6.22 7.70 6.19
CA LEU A 107 5.45 7.76 7.45
C LEU A 107 6.27 8.38 8.59
N PHE A 108 7.54 8.00 8.70
CA PHE A 108 8.42 8.58 9.71
C PHE A 108 8.64 10.08 9.47
N LEU A 109 8.90 10.52 8.25
CA LEU A 109 9.07 11.93 7.89
C LEU A 109 7.78 12.73 8.18
N LEU A 110 6.61 12.17 7.84
CA LEU A 110 5.31 12.78 8.17
C LEU A 110 5.06 12.87 9.68
N SER A 111 5.70 12.03 10.47
CA SER A 111 5.61 12.07 11.93
C SER A 111 6.40 13.20 12.57
N ILE A 112 7.38 13.80 11.87
CA ILE A 112 8.30 14.81 12.44
C ILE A 112 7.56 16.05 12.95
N PRO A 113 6.62 16.66 12.21
CA PRO A 113 5.88 17.83 12.69
C PRO A 113 4.79 17.48 13.70
N ALA A 114 4.44 16.21 13.90
CA ALA A 114 3.40 15.83 14.84
C ALA A 114 3.81 16.13 16.28
N THR A 115 2.89 16.71 17.06
CA THR A 115 3.08 16.97 18.49
C THR A 115 2.69 15.78 19.35
N GLY A 116 1.83 14.89 18.82
CA GLY A 116 1.37 13.68 19.49
C GLY A 116 0.51 12.80 18.60
N TYR A 117 0.13 11.65 19.13
CA TYR A 117 -0.69 10.65 18.46
C TYR A 117 -1.98 10.43 19.25
N GLN A 118 -3.09 10.43 18.56
CA GLN A 118 -4.37 10.08 19.16
C GLN A 118 -4.42 8.59 19.49
N LEU A 119 -4.91 8.28 20.66
CA LEU A 119 -5.14 6.90 21.07
C LEU A 119 -6.55 6.46 20.63
N PRO A 120 -6.76 5.16 20.36
CA PRO A 120 -8.07 4.60 20.06
C PRO A 120 -8.93 4.51 21.32
N LYS A 121 -9.31 5.66 21.87
CA LYS A 121 -10.14 5.79 23.06
C LYS A 121 -11.43 6.51 22.76
N VAL A 122 -12.52 6.07 23.39
CA VAL A 122 -13.80 6.78 23.39
C VAL A 122 -13.62 8.11 24.13
N SER A 123 -13.96 9.21 23.48
CA SER A 123 -13.92 10.56 24.08
C SER A 123 -15.31 11.09 24.43
N GLY A 124 -16.33 10.54 23.79
CA GLY A 124 -17.73 10.94 24.01
C GLY A 124 -18.62 10.45 22.89
N TYR A 125 -19.79 11.08 22.79
CA TYR A 125 -20.79 10.77 21.78
C TYR A 125 -21.22 12.03 21.06
N LEU A 126 -21.68 11.88 19.83
CA LEU A 126 -22.30 12.95 19.07
C LEU A 126 -23.76 13.09 19.49
N GLU A 127 -24.19 14.30 19.80
CA GLU A 127 -25.57 14.57 20.20
C GLU A 127 -26.59 14.07 19.18
N GLY A 128 -27.64 13.43 19.69
CA GLY A 128 -28.78 12.97 18.90
C GLY A 128 -28.53 11.69 18.10
N TYR A 129 -27.44 10.98 18.31
CA TYR A 129 -27.22 9.66 17.70
C TYR A 129 -27.79 8.51 18.55
N GLY A 130 -28.13 8.76 19.82
CA GLY A 130 -28.74 7.76 20.73
C GLY A 130 -27.80 6.59 21.05
N VAL A 131 -26.49 6.85 21.06
CA VAL A 131 -25.45 5.84 21.34
C VAL A 131 -24.87 5.98 22.75
N GLU A 132 -25.42 6.90 23.57
CA GLU A 132 -24.95 7.18 24.91
C GLU A 132 -25.12 5.96 25.84
N ASP A 133 -26.16 5.14 25.60
CA ASP A 133 -26.47 3.93 26.36
C ASP A 133 -25.99 2.64 25.69
N CYS A 134 -25.11 2.72 24.66
CA CYS A 134 -24.64 1.55 23.95
C CYS A 134 -23.71 0.62 24.78
N GLY A 135 -23.30 1.05 25.99
CA GLY A 135 -22.43 0.27 26.87
C GLY A 135 -20.95 0.62 26.81
N LEU A 136 -20.49 1.33 25.75
CA LEU A 136 -19.17 1.96 25.73
C LEU A 136 -19.20 3.20 26.67
N LEU A 137 -18.10 3.49 27.33
CA LEU A 137 -17.97 4.66 28.19
C LEU A 137 -16.81 5.58 27.74
N PRO A 138 -16.93 6.90 27.93
CA PRO A 138 -15.80 7.79 27.76
C PRO A 138 -14.59 7.32 28.57
N GLY A 139 -13.43 7.23 27.95
CA GLY A 139 -12.22 6.67 28.55
C GLY A 139 -11.89 5.21 28.15
N ASP A 140 -12.87 4.46 27.62
CA ASP A 140 -12.64 3.12 27.13
C ASP A 140 -11.60 3.14 26.00
N ARG A 141 -10.54 2.33 26.12
CA ARG A 141 -9.56 2.12 25.08
C ARG A 141 -9.89 0.84 24.31
N PHE A 142 -10.05 0.94 23.01
CA PHE A 142 -10.28 -0.23 22.19
C PHE A 142 -9.06 -1.14 22.16
N LEU A 143 -9.25 -2.40 22.52
CA LEU A 143 -8.27 -3.48 22.39
C LEU A 143 -8.60 -4.38 21.20
N LYS A 144 -9.92 -4.64 20.98
CA LYS A 144 -10.43 -5.38 19.84
C LYS A 144 -11.79 -4.84 19.38
N ILE A 145 -12.03 -4.94 18.07
CA ILE A 145 -13.32 -4.68 17.41
C ILE A 145 -13.61 -5.89 16.52
N ASP A 146 -14.75 -6.56 16.70
CA ASP A 146 -15.14 -7.79 15.98
C ASP A 146 -14.02 -8.83 15.94
N GLY A 147 -13.39 -9.07 17.11
CA GLY A 147 -12.28 -10.02 17.24
C GLY A 147 -10.92 -9.53 16.73
N HIS A 148 -10.86 -8.43 15.95
CA HIS A 148 -9.64 -7.85 15.40
C HIS A 148 -8.96 -6.91 16.39
N GLY A 149 -7.66 -7.09 16.64
CA GLY A 149 -6.87 -6.22 17.52
C GLY A 149 -6.79 -4.78 16.99
N VAL A 150 -6.86 -3.81 17.88
CA VAL A 150 -6.77 -2.38 17.58
C VAL A 150 -5.40 -1.86 18.02
N TRP A 151 -4.65 -1.27 17.11
CA TRP A 151 -3.28 -0.79 17.38
C TRP A 151 -3.17 0.73 17.32
N THR A 152 -3.87 1.36 16.39
CA THR A 152 -3.83 2.81 16.19
C THR A 152 -5.24 3.40 16.16
N TYR A 153 -5.33 4.73 16.24
CA TYR A 153 -6.59 5.44 16.04
C TYR A 153 -7.19 5.20 14.65
N GLY A 154 -6.32 5.23 13.61
CA GLY A 154 -6.76 5.00 12.22
C GLY A 154 -7.32 3.60 12.03
N ASP A 155 -6.69 2.62 12.68
CA ASP A 155 -7.12 1.24 12.69
C ASP A 155 -8.50 1.05 13.37
N ALA A 156 -8.72 1.68 14.51
CA ALA A 156 -10.03 1.67 15.16
C ALA A 156 -11.13 2.21 14.24
N LYS A 157 -10.85 3.34 13.56
CA LYS A 157 -11.78 3.93 12.59
C LYS A 157 -12.05 2.97 11.44
N PHE A 158 -11.01 2.41 10.84
CA PHE A 158 -11.14 1.46 9.73
C PHE A 158 -11.97 0.22 10.10
N LEU A 159 -11.73 -0.37 11.27
CA LEU A 159 -12.49 -1.52 11.75
C LEU A 159 -13.95 -1.18 12.02
N LEU A 160 -14.22 -0.02 12.64
CA LEU A 160 -15.58 0.48 12.86
C LEU A 160 -16.30 0.75 11.54
N ASP A 161 -15.63 1.34 10.55
CA ASP A 161 -16.25 1.61 9.24
C ASP A 161 -16.66 0.31 8.52
N ARG A 162 -15.97 -0.80 8.79
CA ARG A 162 -16.27 -2.15 8.23
C ARG A 162 -17.29 -2.96 9.04
N ALA A 163 -17.44 -2.66 10.31
CA ALA A 163 -18.31 -3.43 11.21
C ALA A 163 -19.80 -3.33 10.79
N GLY A 164 -20.59 -4.35 11.15
CA GLY A 164 -22.03 -4.36 10.99
C GLY A 164 -22.75 -3.35 11.89
N ASP A 165 -24.08 -3.40 11.95
CA ASP A 165 -24.88 -2.57 12.87
C ASP A 165 -24.74 -3.00 14.33
N THR A 166 -24.37 -4.26 14.58
CA THR A 166 -23.95 -4.79 15.87
C THR A 166 -22.46 -5.06 15.85
N VAL A 167 -21.74 -4.71 16.91
CA VAL A 167 -20.29 -4.75 17.00
C VAL A 167 -19.86 -5.30 18.35
N ASP A 168 -18.90 -6.21 18.32
CA ASP A 168 -18.27 -6.75 19.54
C ASP A 168 -17.01 -5.94 19.90
N PHE A 169 -16.90 -5.56 21.15
CA PHE A 169 -15.74 -4.84 21.65
C PHE A 169 -15.02 -5.57 22.78
N VAL A 170 -13.72 -5.47 22.76
CA VAL A 170 -12.91 -5.68 23.96
C VAL A 170 -12.22 -4.36 24.25
N VAL A 171 -12.51 -3.79 25.40
CA VAL A 171 -11.96 -2.49 25.82
C VAL A 171 -11.14 -2.63 27.10
N GLU A 172 -10.25 -1.68 27.32
CA GLU A 172 -9.58 -1.43 28.58
C GLU A 172 -10.32 -0.28 29.29
N ARG A 173 -10.97 -0.58 30.42
CA ARG A 173 -11.72 0.36 31.26
C ARG A 173 -11.10 0.33 32.65
N ASP A 174 -10.58 1.46 33.15
CA ASP A 174 -9.92 1.59 34.46
C ASP A 174 -8.81 0.54 34.70
N GLY A 175 -8.06 0.18 33.64
CA GLY A 175 -7.01 -0.84 33.70
C GLY A 175 -7.50 -2.29 33.64
N ALA A 176 -8.82 -2.52 33.63
CA ALA A 176 -9.42 -3.84 33.50
C ALA A 176 -9.87 -4.10 32.05
N ARG A 177 -9.77 -5.36 31.64
CA ARG A 177 -10.30 -5.78 30.34
C ARG A 177 -11.79 -6.10 30.44
N VAL A 178 -12.61 -5.41 29.67
CA VAL A 178 -14.07 -5.57 29.61
C VAL A 178 -14.43 -6.08 28.20
N VAL A 179 -15.29 -7.09 28.15
CA VAL A 179 -15.85 -7.62 26.89
C VAL A 179 -17.28 -7.13 26.79
N LEU A 180 -17.63 -6.55 25.67
CA LEU A 180 -18.95 -6.01 25.36
C LEU A 180 -19.38 -6.67 24.05
N GLU A 181 -20.43 -7.48 24.08
CA GLU A 181 -20.93 -8.25 22.96
C GLU A 181 -22.22 -7.65 22.40
N ASP A 182 -22.43 -7.77 21.11
CA ASP A 182 -23.66 -7.36 20.39
C ASP A 182 -24.09 -5.90 20.62
N LEU A 183 -23.11 -4.96 20.73
CA LEU A 183 -23.44 -3.54 20.90
C LEU A 183 -24.07 -2.97 19.64
N SER A 184 -25.26 -2.40 19.75
CA SER A 184 -25.93 -1.73 18.63
C SER A 184 -25.31 -0.37 18.36
N LEU A 185 -24.64 -0.24 17.22
CA LEU A 185 -23.98 0.97 16.74
C LEU A 185 -24.25 1.18 15.24
N PRO A 186 -25.53 1.34 14.82
CA PRO A 186 -25.86 1.50 13.42
C PRO A 186 -25.30 2.81 12.85
N PHE A 187 -25.00 2.79 11.57
CA PHE A 187 -24.71 4.03 10.86
C PHE A 187 -25.97 4.87 10.74
N GLN A 188 -25.85 6.16 11.06
CA GLN A 188 -26.88 7.16 10.83
C GLN A 188 -26.41 8.14 9.76
N THR A 189 -27.26 8.38 8.78
CA THR A 189 -27.00 9.37 7.74
C THR A 189 -27.58 10.71 8.21
N ARG A 190 -26.75 11.75 8.23
CA ARG A 190 -27.16 13.10 8.59
C ARG A 190 -26.67 14.10 7.57
N GLU A 191 -27.48 15.10 7.31
CA GLU A 191 -27.11 16.27 6.55
C GLU A 191 -26.36 17.25 7.47
N THR A 192 -25.12 17.58 7.11
CA THR A 192 -24.26 18.52 7.82
C THR A 192 -23.90 19.66 6.87
N ASP A 193 -23.31 20.74 7.38
CA ASP A 193 -22.81 21.87 6.57
C ASP A 193 -21.80 21.45 5.49
N GLN A 194 -21.22 20.25 5.63
CA GLN A 194 -20.27 19.64 4.69
C GLN A 194 -20.91 18.62 3.74
N GLY A 195 -22.25 18.48 3.77
CA GLY A 195 -23.01 17.51 2.98
C GLY A 195 -23.55 16.33 3.80
N ILE A 196 -23.96 15.27 3.09
CA ILE A 196 -24.50 14.06 3.71
C ILE A 196 -23.36 13.26 4.33
N THR A 197 -23.36 13.11 5.65
CA THR A 197 -22.35 12.37 6.40
C THR A 197 -22.96 11.14 7.06
N ARG A 198 -22.28 9.99 6.93
CA ARG A 198 -22.70 8.72 7.55
C ARG A 198 -21.76 8.40 8.71
N LEU A 199 -22.28 8.49 9.94
CA LEU A 199 -21.51 8.31 11.18
C LEU A 199 -22.26 7.38 12.15
N ARG A 200 -21.51 6.77 13.08
CA ARG A 200 -22.04 5.93 14.16
C ARG A 200 -22.31 6.71 15.45
N GLY A 201 -22.04 8.00 15.50
CA GLY A 201 -22.26 8.84 16.67
C GLY A 201 -21.22 8.72 17.78
N LEU A 202 -20.17 7.94 17.58
CA LEU A 202 -19.08 7.76 18.53
C LEU A 202 -17.95 8.76 18.29
N GLN A 203 -17.50 9.45 19.34
CA GLN A 203 -16.31 10.31 19.30
C GLN A 203 -15.10 9.56 19.85
N MET A 204 -13.96 9.66 19.19
CA MET A 204 -12.71 9.02 19.60
C MET A 204 -11.53 10.00 19.58
N GLY A 205 -10.45 9.68 20.30
CA GLY A 205 -9.14 10.29 20.09
C GLY A 205 -8.80 11.53 20.92
N SER A 206 -9.50 11.79 22.03
CA SER A 206 -9.20 12.94 22.90
C SER A 206 -7.87 12.83 23.66
N VAL A 207 -7.35 11.62 23.85
CA VAL A 207 -6.09 11.39 24.58
C VAL A 207 -4.93 11.31 23.60
N VAL A 208 -3.91 12.14 23.83
CA VAL A 208 -2.75 12.28 22.94
C VAL A 208 -1.52 11.69 23.63
N LEU A 209 -0.87 10.74 22.94
CA LEU A 209 0.44 10.23 23.35
C LEU A 209 1.54 11.17 22.81
N PRO A 210 2.45 11.69 23.66
CA PRO A 210 3.50 12.61 23.21
C PRO A 210 4.37 12.02 22.11
N ALA A 211 4.71 12.82 21.10
CA ALA A 211 5.52 12.40 19.96
C ALA A 211 7.03 12.43 20.27
N THR A 212 7.47 11.55 21.17
CA THR A 212 8.89 11.30 21.41
C THR A 212 9.51 10.46 20.30
N VAL A 213 10.83 10.39 20.18
CA VAL A 213 11.48 9.56 19.14
C VAL A 213 11.07 8.08 19.24
N PRO A 214 11.06 7.43 20.41
CA PRO A 214 10.56 6.05 20.52
C PRO A 214 9.09 5.92 20.10
N THR A 215 8.24 6.87 20.50
CA THR A 215 6.81 6.86 20.12
C THR A 215 6.65 7.01 18.62
N ARG A 216 7.41 7.88 17.95
CA ARG A 216 7.40 8.04 16.48
C ARG A 216 7.74 6.74 15.78
N LEU A 217 8.84 6.09 16.18
CA LEU A 217 9.27 4.81 15.60
C LEU A 217 8.20 3.72 15.78
N THR A 218 7.65 3.61 17.00
CA THR A 218 6.59 2.64 17.29
C THR A 218 5.34 2.91 16.45
N MET A 219 4.87 4.17 16.40
CA MET A 219 3.67 4.53 15.64
C MET A 219 3.87 4.38 14.14
N THR A 220 5.04 4.69 13.61
CA THR A 220 5.38 4.43 12.20
C THR A 220 5.29 2.93 11.88
N ALA A 221 5.86 2.07 12.73
CA ALA A 221 5.78 0.62 12.54
C ALA A 221 4.34 0.09 12.64
N LEU A 222 3.57 0.57 13.62
CA LEU A 222 2.17 0.19 13.78
C LEU A 222 1.30 0.66 12.61
N GLN A 223 1.46 1.90 12.13
CA GLN A 223 0.75 2.42 10.97
C GLN A 223 1.07 1.62 9.69
N ALA A 224 2.34 1.25 9.48
CA ALA A 224 2.70 0.39 8.37
C ALA A 224 2.07 -1.00 8.49
N ALA A 225 2.03 -1.58 9.69
CA ALA A 225 1.36 -2.85 9.95
C ALA A 225 -0.15 -2.76 9.71
N ASP A 226 -0.79 -1.65 10.12
CA ASP A 226 -2.20 -1.37 9.81
C ASP A 226 -2.44 -1.32 8.30
N MET A 227 -1.58 -0.63 7.55
CA MET A 227 -1.67 -0.56 6.08
C MET A 227 -1.58 -1.94 5.43
N VAL A 228 -0.63 -2.79 5.87
CA VAL A 228 -0.53 -4.19 5.40
C VAL A 228 -1.82 -4.96 5.68
N ARG A 229 -2.38 -4.79 6.88
CA ARG A 229 -3.63 -5.43 7.27
C ARG A 229 -4.82 -4.93 6.44
N MET A 230 -4.91 -3.63 6.17
CA MET A 230 -5.93 -3.04 5.28
C MET A 230 -5.88 -3.66 3.89
N VAL A 231 -4.68 -3.86 3.32
CA VAL A 231 -4.51 -4.56 2.03
C VAL A 231 -5.02 -5.99 2.13
N GLY A 232 -4.72 -6.71 3.23
CA GLY A 232 -5.23 -8.07 3.46
C GLY A 232 -6.76 -8.14 3.52
N PHE A 233 -7.42 -7.19 4.18
CA PHE A 233 -8.87 -7.09 4.21
C PHE A 233 -9.44 -6.80 2.82
N SER A 234 -8.87 -5.84 2.08
CA SER A 234 -9.31 -5.50 0.72
C SER A 234 -9.20 -6.68 -0.24
N LEU A 235 -8.12 -7.47 -0.15
CA LEU A 235 -7.97 -8.71 -0.90
C LEU A 235 -9.04 -9.74 -0.48
N GLY A 236 -9.29 -9.88 0.82
CA GLY A 236 -10.36 -10.75 1.32
C GLY A 236 -11.74 -10.38 0.78
N ASP A 237 -12.05 -9.09 0.70
CA ASP A 237 -13.31 -8.58 0.14
C ASP A 237 -13.41 -8.84 -1.37
N LEU A 238 -12.30 -8.66 -2.08
CA LEU A 238 -12.23 -8.98 -3.51
C LEU A 238 -12.50 -10.47 -3.77
N PHE A 239 -11.88 -11.37 -3.00
CA PHE A 239 -12.10 -12.81 -3.15
C PHE A 239 -13.50 -13.27 -2.74
N ARG A 240 -14.16 -12.55 -1.84
CA ARG A 240 -15.55 -12.82 -1.44
C ARG A 240 -16.57 -12.19 -2.40
N GLY A 241 -16.14 -11.40 -3.37
CA GLY A 241 -17.01 -10.67 -4.30
C GLY A 241 -17.78 -9.51 -3.62
N ALA A 242 -17.33 -9.05 -2.46
CA ALA A 242 -17.90 -7.89 -1.77
C ALA A 242 -17.55 -6.57 -2.45
N VAL A 243 -16.45 -6.57 -3.23
CA VAL A 243 -15.98 -5.43 -4.04
C VAL A 243 -16.02 -5.86 -5.50
N GLY A 244 -16.66 -5.05 -6.35
CA GLY A 244 -16.77 -5.28 -7.79
C GLY A 244 -15.60 -4.67 -8.57
N LEU A 245 -15.50 -5.03 -9.86
CA LEU A 245 -14.52 -4.41 -10.78
C LEU A 245 -14.73 -2.89 -10.92
N GLN A 246 -15.95 -2.42 -10.67
CA GLN A 246 -16.31 -0.99 -10.73
C GLN A 246 -15.70 -0.19 -9.57
N ASP A 247 -15.39 -0.86 -8.46
CA ASP A 247 -14.82 -0.24 -7.26
C ASP A 247 -13.29 -0.21 -7.30
N MET A 248 -12.68 -0.90 -8.28
CA MET A 248 -11.24 -0.90 -8.48
C MET A 248 -10.80 0.40 -9.15
N SER A 249 -9.74 1.00 -8.61
CA SER A 249 -9.06 2.15 -9.22
C SER A 249 -7.78 1.68 -9.90
N GLY A 250 -7.63 2.06 -11.16
CA GLY A 250 -6.38 1.87 -11.91
C GLY A 250 -5.41 3.04 -11.67
N VAL A 251 -4.37 3.09 -12.48
CA VAL A 251 -3.34 4.13 -12.36
C VAL A 251 -3.92 5.54 -12.50
N ILE A 252 -4.91 5.73 -13.39
CA ILE A 252 -5.57 7.02 -13.61
C ILE A 252 -6.38 7.41 -12.38
N GLY A 253 -7.19 6.50 -11.84
CA GLY A 253 -7.97 6.75 -10.64
C GLY A 253 -7.11 7.00 -9.41
N ILE A 254 -6.00 6.28 -9.24
CA ILE A 254 -5.03 6.55 -8.15
C ILE A 254 -4.46 7.96 -8.25
N MET A 255 -4.08 8.41 -9.44
CA MET A 255 -3.55 9.77 -9.65
C MET A 255 -4.60 10.84 -9.37
N ASP A 256 -5.85 10.60 -9.74
CA ASP A 256 -6.97 11.48 -9.45
C ASP A 256 -7.19 11.60 -7.94
N VAL A 257 -7.29 10.48 -7.23
CA VAL A 257 -7.43 10.44 -5.76
C VAL A 257 -6.24 11.13 -5.06
N MET A 258 -5.01 10.95 -5.55
CA MET A 258 -3.85 11.66 -5.02
C MET A 258 -3.93 13.17 -5.27
N GLY A 259 -4.44 13.58 -6.43
CA GLY A 259 -4.69 14.99 -6.75
C GLY A 259 -5.73 15.61 -5.84
N GLN A 260 -6.86 14.93 -5.63
CA GLN A 260 -7.93 15.34 -4.71
C GLN A 260 -7.41 15.42 -3.26
N ALA A 261 -6.67 14.42 -2.78
CA ALA A 261 -6.06 14.46 -1.46
C ALA A 261 -5.12 15.67 -1.29
N GLY A 262 -4.42 16.07 -2.35
CA GLY A 262 -3.62 17.29 -2.35
C GLY A 262 -4.46 18.56 -2.24
N GLU A 263 -5.59 18.64 -2.94
CA GLU A 263 -6.51 19.77 -2.86
C GLU A 263 -7.18 19.87 -1.47
N GLU A 264 -7.64 18.76 -0.92
CA GLU A 264 -8.21 18.70 0.43
C GLU A 264 -7.17 19.09 1.50
N GLY A 265 -5.95 18.59 1.39
CA GLY A 265 -4.86 18.95 2.30
C GLY A 265 -4.50 20.42 2.24
N ALA A 266 -4.53 21.04 1.04
CA ALA A 266 -4.32 22.46 0.86
C ALA A 266 -5.43 23.29 1.53
N GLN A 267 -6.69 22.90 1.34
CA GLN A 267 -7.85 23.57 1.94
C GLN A 267 -7.83 23.46 3.46
N ALA A 268 -7.59 22.28 4.01
CA ALA A 268 -7.50 22.06 5.45
C ALA A 268 -6.37 22.89 6.10
N ALA A 269 -5.21 22.95 5.45
CA ALA A 269 -4.10 23.79 5.91
C ALA A 269 -4.44 25.27 5.87
N ALA A 270 -5.10 25.76 4.80
CA ALA A 270 -5.53 27.15 4.70
C ALA A 270 -6.53 27.53 5.80
N GLN A 271 -7.50 26.67 6.10
CA GLN A 271 -8.49 26.88 7.17
C GLN A 271 -7.84 26.95 8.56
N SER A 272 -6.77 26.22 8.79
CA SER A 272 -5.99 26.23 10.05
C SER A 272 -4.92 27.32 10.11
N GLY A 273 -4.82 28.20 9.10
CA GLY A 273 -3.83 29.26 9.02
C GLY A 273 -2.40 28.78 8.63
N GLY A 274 -2.31 27.56 8.15
CA GLY A 274 -1.06 26.96 7.66
C GLY A 274 -0.79 27.23 6.17
N SER A 275 0.28 26.64 5.65
CA SER A 275 0.64 26.71 4.22
C SER A 275 -0.18 25.71 3.41
N PRO A 276 -1.01 26.14 2.45
CA PRO A 276 -1.79 25.25 1.59
C PRO A 276 -0.90 24.28 0.81
N PHE A 277 0.23 24.75 0.30
CA PHE A 277 1.18 23.91 -0.43
C PHE A 277 1.77 22.78 0.45
N LEU A 278 2.15 23.11 1.69
CA LEU A 278 2.67 22.12 2.62
C LEU A 278 1.58 21.09 3.00
N GLY A 279 0.35 21.55 3.24
CA GLY A 279 -0.79 20.66 3.50
C GLY A 279 -1.04 19.69 2.35
N ALA A 280 -1.02 20.19 1.11
CA ALA A 280 -1.15 19.36 -0.09
C ALA A 280 -0.05 18.28 -0.17
N ILE A 281 1.22 18.68 0.01
CA ILE A 281 2.35 17.75 -0.05
C ILE A 281 2.25 16.67 1.05
N MET A 282 1.87 17.05 2.27
CA MET A 282 1.71 16.09 3.37
C MET A 282 0.60 15.08 3.09
N SER A 283 -0.53 15.50 2.51
CA SER A 283 -1.62 14.61 2.13
C SER A 283 -1.23 13.67 0.99
N ILE A 284 -0.58 14.18 -0.06
CA ILE A 284 -0.05 13.36 -1.17
C ILE A 284 0.97 12.34 -0.65
N LEU A 285 1.91 12.75 0.21
CA LEU A 285 2.90 11.83 0.79
C LEU A 285 2.25 10.77 1.70
N ASN A 286 1.21 11.12 2.46
CA ASN A 286 0.50 10.14 3.29
C ASN A 286 -0.15 9.05 2.42
N LEU A 287 -0.84 9.44 1.36
CA LEU A 287 -1.40 8.49 0.40
C LEU A 287 -0.30 7.70 -0.33
N SER A 288 0.83 8.36 -0.65
CA SER A 288 2.00 7.71 -1.26
C SER A 288 2.62 6.64 -0.36
N ALA A 289 2.64 6.84 0.96
CA ALA A 289 3.08 5.83 1.91
C ALA A 289 2.16 4.59 1.87
N PHE A 290 0.84 4.80 1.83
CA PHE A 290 -0.14 3.72 1.67
C PHE A 290 0.05 2.97 0.35
N ILE A 291 0.24 3.70 -0.77
CA ILE A 291 0.48 3.10 -2.09
C ILE A 291 1.80 2.30 -2.08
N ALA A 292 2.86 2.83 -1.48
CA ALA A 292 4.14 2.13 -1.40
C ALA A 292 4.03 0.79 -0.63
N VAL A 293 3.34 0.80 0.51
CA VAL A 293 3.07 -0.42 1.29
C VAL A 293 2.17 -1.39 0.51
N ASN A 294 1.13 -0.86 -0.16
CA ASN A 294 0.25 -1.67 -1.01
C ASN A 294 1.04 -2.35 -2.15
N LEU A 295 1.85 -1.59 -2.89
CA LEU A 295 2.71 -2.14 -3.95
C LEU A 295 3.67 -3.21 -3.40
N ALA A 296 4.23 -3.00 -2.19
CA ALA A 296 5.09 -3.99 -1.56
C ALA A 296 4.36 -5.31 -1.29
N VAL A 297 3.13 -5.26 -0.79
CA VAL A 297 2.32 -6.46 -0.50
C VAL A 297 1.83 -7.11 -1.80
N MET A 298 1.29 -6.31 -2.72
CA MET A 298 0.72 -6.82 -3.98
C MET A 298 1.78 -7.51 -4.84
N ASN A 299 2.99 -6.94 -4.94
CA ASN A 299 4.07 -7.54 -5.72
C ASN A 299 4.61 -8.85 -5.11
N LEU A 300 4.35 -9.14 -3.84
CA LEU A 300 4.69 -10.42 -3.20
C LEU A 300 3.59 -11.49 -3.36
N LEU A 301 2.43 -11.15 -3.90
CA LEU A 301 1.38 -12.14 -4.15
C LEU A 301 1.82 -13.16 -5.22
N PRO A 302 1.42 -14.42 -5.10
CA PRO A 302 1.79 -15.47 -6.05
C PRO A 302 1.00 -15.34 -7.38
N ILE A 303 0.98 -14.14 -7.94
CA ILE A 303 0.30 -13.81 -9.20
C ILE A 303 1.35 -13.81 -10.33
N PRO A 304 1.12 -14.52 -11.43
CA PRO A 304 2.00 -14.46 -12.59
C PRO A 304 2.20 -13.02 -13.07
N ALA A 305 3.37 -12.72 -13.60
CA ALA A 305 3.84 -11.39 -14.01
C ALA A 305 4.27 -10.45 -12.87
N LEU A 306 4.05 -10.79 -11.60
CA LEU A 306 4.60 -10.09 -10.44
C LEU A 306 5.81 -10.85 -9.86
N ASP A 307 6.62 -10.18 -9.05
CA ASP A 307 7.79 -10.79 -8.38
C ASP A 307 7.40 -11.99 -7.52
N GLY A 308 6.27 -11.89 -6.81
CA GLY A 308 5.71 -12.98 -6.00
C GLY A 308 5.37 -14.22 -6.82
N GLY A 309 4.95 -14.05 -8.07
CA GLY A 309 4.77 -15.16 -9.00
C GLY A 309 6.09 -15.88 -9.30
N ARG A 310 7.17 -15.14 -9.56
CA ARG A 310 8.52 -15.70 -9.75
C ARG A 310 9.04 -16.38 -8.49
N ILE A 311 8.81 -15.78 -7.32
CA ILE A 311 9.15 -16.38 -6.02
C ILE A 311 8.39 -17.70 -5.82
N PHE A 312 7.10 -17.74 -6.16
CA PHE A 312 6.29 -18.94 -6.09
C PHE A 312 6.84 -20.05 -7.00
N PHE A 313 7.23 -19.72 -8.24
CA PHE A 313 7.86 -20.70 -9.15
C PHE A 313 9.22 -21.16 -8.68
N LEU A 314 10.02 -20.31 -8.03
CA LEU A 314 11.27 -20.75 -7.38
C LEU A 314 10.99 -21.82 -6.32
N LEU A 315 9.97 -21.62 -5.48
CA LEU A 315 9.56 -22.59 -4.46
C LEU A 315 9.05 -23.89 -5.09
N VAL A 316 8.18 -23.80 -6.10
CA VAL A 316 7.65 -24.97 -6.83
C VAL A 316 8.79 -25.76 -7.47
N ASN A 317 9.74 -25.11 -8.15
CA ASN A 317 10.87 -25.75 -8.78
C ASN A 317 11.80 -26.41 -7.75
N TRP A 318 12.00 -25.77 -6.59
CA TRP A 318 12.76 -26.35 -5.48
C TRP A 318 12.09 -27.62 -4.94
N LEU A 319 10.79 -27.59 -4.67
CA LEU A 319 10.01 -28.75 -4.20
C LEU A 319 9.99 -29.87 -5.26
N PHE A 320 9.77 -29.53 -6.53
CA PHE A 320 9.78 -30.48 -7.63
C PHE A 320 11.14 -31.17 -7.77
N THR A 321 12.23 -30.40 -7.63
CA THR A 321 13.59 -30.95 -7.69
C THR A 321 13.89 -31.88 -6.51
N LEU A 322 13.38 -31.59 -5.31
CA LEU A 322 13.51 -32.45 -4.13
C LEU A 322 12.84 -33.82 -4.34
N VAL A 323 11.66 -33.82 -4.99
CA VAL A 323 10.87 -35.07 -5.17
C VAL A 323 11.33 -35.85 -6.40
N THR A 324 11.61 -35.17 -7.52
CA THR A 324 11.84 -35.84 -8.82
C THR A 324 13.32 -35.90 -9.20
N HIS A 325 14.21 -35.19 -8.49
CA HIS A 325 15.60 -34.97 -8.83
C HIS A 325 15.79 -34.35 -10.23
N ARG A 326 14.74 -33.69 -10.77
CA ARG A 326 14.75 -33.02 -12.07
C ARG A 326 14.31 -31.57 -11.88
N ARG A 327 14.81 -30.66 -12.71
CA ARG A 327 14.35 -29.25 -12.76
C ARG A 327 13.18 -29.13 -13.72
N LEU A 328 12.23 -28.25 -13.42
CA LEU A 328 11.19 -27.85 -14.37
C LEU A 328 11.83 -27.12 -15.56
N ASP A 329 11.30 -27.35 -16.75
CA ASP A 329 11.72 -26.60 -17.93
C ASP A 329 11.28 -25.13 -17.78
N PRO A 330 12.22 -24.15 -17.88
CA PRO A 330 11.93 -22.73 -17.75
C PRO A 330 10.85 -22.22 -18.71
N LYS A 331 10.63 -22.89 -19.83
CA LYS A 331 9.60 -22.51 -20.80
C LYS A 331 8.19 -22.50 -20.21
N TYR A 332 7.89 -23.44 -19.30
CA TYR A 332 6.56 -23.48 -18.66
C TYR A 332 6.35 -22.26 -17.76
N GLU A 333 7.37 -21.87 -17.01
CA GLU A 333 7.36 -20.65 -16.21
C GLU A 333 7.13 -19.43 -17.10
N GLY A 334 7.87 -19.31 -18.21
CA GLY A 334 7.71 -18.22 -19.18
C GLY A 334 6.30 -18.13 -19.77
N TYR A 335 5.69 -19.25 -20.15
CA TYR A 335 4.32 -19.26 -20.69
C TYR A 335 3.28 -18.83 -19.65
N ILE A 336 3.43 -19.25 -18.40
CA ILE A 336 2.50 -18.88 -17.32
C ILE A 336 2.65 -17.38 -17.00
N HIS A 337 3.87 -16.87 -16.93
CA HIS A 337 4.10 -15.43 -16.75
C HIS A 337 3.56 -14.60 -17.91
N MET A 338 3.75 -15.04 -19.14
CA MET A 338 3.20 -14.37 -20.34
C MET A 338 1.67 -14.34 -20.30
N ALA A 339 1.03 -15.46 -19.99
CA ALA A 339 -0.43 -15.52 -19.88
C ALA A 339 -0.96 -14.62 -18.76
N GLY A 340 -0.29 -14.61 -17.60
CA GLY A 340 -0.60 -13.72 -16.48
C GLY A 340 -0.42 -12.24 -16.85
N PHE A 341 0.65 -11.91 -17.55
CA PHE A 341 0.90 -10.54 -18.04
C PHE A 341 -0.21 -10.06 -18.98
N LEU A 342 -0.60 -10.89 -19.95
CA LEU A 342 -1.69 -10.56 -20.88
C LEU A 342 -3.04 -10.40 -20.14
N PHE A 343 -3.30 -11.25 -19.14
CA PHE A 343 -4.50 -11.13 -18.30
C PHE A 343 -4.49 -9.82 -17.50
N LEU A 344 -3.38 -9.49 -16.83
CA LEU A 344 -3.26 -8.24 -16.07
C LEU A 344 -3.32 -7.00 -16.96
N LEU A 345 -2.75 -7.08 -18.17
CA LEU A 345 -2.84 -5.99 -19.15
C LEU A 345 -4.29 -5.77 -19.60
N LEU A 346 -5.03 -6.84 -19.88
CA LEU A 346 -6.46 -6.76 -20.19
C LEU A 346 -7.25 -6.15 -19.04
N LEU A 347 -7.01 -6.63 -17.82
CA LEU A 347 -7.65 -6.11 -16.61
C LEU A 347 -7.34 -4.60 -16.43
N MET A 348 -6.08 -4.20 -16.62
CA MET A 348 -5.67 -2.80 -16.55
C MET A 348 -6.39 -1.92 -17.58
N VAL A 349 -6.60 -2.40 -18.81
CA VAL A 349 -7.36 -1.67 -19.83
C VAL A 349 -8.82 -1.50 -19.42
N VAL A 350 -9.46 -2.56 -18.87
CA VAL A 350 -10.84 -2.50 -18.38
C VAL A 350 -10.97 -1.50 -17.22
N VAL A 351 -10.06 -1.58 -16.24
CA VAL A 351 -10.08 -0.67 -15.09
C VAL A 351 -9.78 0.77 -15.51
N ALA A 352 -8.81 0.99 -16.41
CA ALA A 352 -8.53 2.34 -16.95
C ALA A 352 -9.74 2.91 -17.71
N PHE A 353 -10.48 2.09 -18.44
CA PHE A 353 -11.73 2.53 -19.08
C PHE A 353 -12.77 2.95 -18.03
N ASN A 354 -12.94 2.17 -16.95
CA ASN A 354 -13.83 2.54 -15.85
C ASN A 354 -13.39 3.83 -15.16
N ASP A 355 -12.07 4.02 -14.90
CA ASP A 355 -11.54 5.26 -14.34
C ASP A 355 -11.93 6.47 -15.19
N VAL A 356 -11.72 6.38 -16.51
CA VAL A 356 -12.07 7.47 -17.45
C VAL A 356 -13.57 7.75 -17.42
N VAL A 357 -14.41 6.72 -17.49
CA VAL A 357 -15.88 6.90 -17.42
C VAL A 357 -16.25 7.61 -16.12
N ARG A 358 -15.70 7.19 -14.97
CA ARG A 358 -16.00 7.77 -13.66
C ARG A 358 -15.57 9.24 -13.50
N ILE A 359 -14.51 9.67 -14.21
CA ILE A 359 -14.07 11.07 -14.18
C ILE A 359 -15.00 11.98 -15.02
N PHE A 360 -15.65 11.42 -16.04
CA PHE A 360 -16.50 12.20 -16.95
C PHE A 360 -18.02 12.08 -16.68
N THR A 361 -18.42 11.19 -15.76
CA THR A 361 -19.83 11.03 -15.30
C THR A 361 -20.00 11.52 -13.87
#